data_b543ba7daabf18098accbfc38077c1a0
#
_entry.id   b543ba7daabf18098accbfc38077c1a0
#
_cell.length_a   1.000
_cell.length_b   1.000
_cell.length_c   1.000
_cell.angle_alpha   90.00
_cell.angle_beta   90.00
_cell.angle_gamma   90.00
#
_symmetry.space_group_name_H-M   'P 1'
#
loop_
_entity.id
_entity.type
_entity.pdbx_description
1 polymer ?
#
loop_
_entity_poly.entity_id
_entity_poly.type
_entity_poly.pdbx_seq_one_letter_code
_entity_poly.pdbx_strand_id
1 'polypeptide(L)'
;GKIGVAIGTSGPGGTNLITGIAGALYDCIPTLYIVGQVRSTELKGKLTILQRGFQEIDIVKLVKPITKYATQITNCNNIRYEMEKAVHYATQGRPGPVLIDLPMDVQEANIDLSNLKRFHAKSISFPESADLFNRSISMIRRSIHPLIIAGGGIRHAGAVKEFREFVDKTKIPVVFSFAGLDTLPHNHPSHIGILGQYGHAGANQLSQKADLIISLGSRFTKKMVGSNPDRFASKAKVISVNIDSGELKDGQKQLDLAVQADVKYFLAQLKDLQYETGEEWNLEATKAKMKWKKLKGVRRLVNPYEFIDHLSECMSDKSIIIPDVGQNVVTTVQSIRLKENQRIFSSWANSPMGYSLPASMGAKLGNPDKEVICIIGDGGIQVNLQELQTISSNSIGVKIFLLNNNGYVTIQEFQDKKLGGRYVASDLKHGYSHPNFKKLCSAFNIPYHLINTQKDFYKINETLKTNGPILCEVSIEDNFRPILPDPMPDTEA
;
A
#
# COMPACT_ATOMS: atom_id res chain seq x y z
N GLY A 1 -2.56 13.23 3.47
CA GLY A 1 -2.90 12.61 4.71
C GLY A 1 -2.25 13.27 5.91
N LYS A 2 -2.64 12.85 7.10
CA LYS A 2 -2.01 13.28 8.36
C LYS A 2 -0.77 12.41 8.63
N ILE A 3 0.21 12.94 9.35
CA ILE A 3 1.35 12.15 9.83
C ILE A 3 0.88 11.26 10.98
N GLY A 4 1.16 9.96 10.90
CA GLY A 4 1.00 9.04 12.03
C GLY A 4 2.13 9.21 13.03
N VAL A 5 1.82 9.10 14.32
CA VAL A 5 2.83 9.12 15.40
C VAL A 5 2.70 7.85 16.22
N ALA A 6 3.83 7.17 16.44
CA ALA A 6 3.90 6.01 17.34
C ALA A 6 4.93 6.27 18.42
N ILE A 7 4.57 5.98 19.69
CA ILE A 7 5.44 6.15 20.84
C ILE A 7 5.68 4.78 21.46
N GLY A 8 6.95 4.43 21.68
CA GLY A 8 7.36 3.19 22.31
C GLY A 8 8.32 3.42 23.46
N THR A 9 8.34 2.51 24.43
CA THR A 9 9.35 2.52 25.48
C THR A 9 10.72 2.06 24.94
N SER A 10 11.77 2.21 25.73
CA SER A 10 13.12 1.70 25.41
C SER A 10 13.12 0.18 25.17
N GLY A 11 14.16 -0.32 24.53
CA GLY A 11 14.37 -1.75 24.28
C GLY A 11 13.25 -2.38 23.44
N PRO A 12 12.45 -3.30 24.01
CA PRO A 12 11.44 -4.05 23.26
C PRO A 12 10.35 -3.15 22.64
N GLY A 13 10.02 -2.01 23.25
CA GLY A 13 9.09 -1.05 22.65
C GLY A 13 9.60 -0.52 21.32
N GLY A 14 10.87 -0.11 21.27
CA GLY A 14 11.53 0.35 20.04
C GLY A 14 11.66 -0.77 18.99
N THR A 15 12.10 -1.97 19.38
CA THR A 15 12.30 -3.08 18.43
C THR A 15 11.00 -3.60 17.83
N ASN A 16 9.89 -3.55 18.56
CA ASN A 16 8.57 -3.94 18.05
C ASN A 16 8.04 -2.99 16.95
N LEU A 17 8.57 -1.77 16.83
CA LEU A 17 8.20 -0.82 15.78
C LEU A 17 8.89 -1.10 14.44
N ILE A 18 9.95 -1.92 14.38
CA ILE A 18 10.82 -2.08 13.20
C ILE A 18 10.05 -2.52 11.96
N THR A 19 9.14 -3.49 12.07
CA THR A 19 8.31 -3.93 10.93
C THR A 19 7.44 -2.79 10.41
N GLY A 20 6.82 -2.01 11.30
CA GLY A 20 6.03 -0.84 10.93
C GLY A 20 6.86 0.27 10.26
N ILE A 21 8.08 0.51 10.76
CA ILE A 21 9.03 1.47 10.18
C ILE A 21 9.41 1.05 8.76
N ALA A 22 9.79 -0.23 8.56
CA ALA A 22 10.14 -0.75 7.24
C ALA A 22 8.95 -0.65 6.27
N GLY A 23 7.75 -1.02 6.70
CA GLY A 23 6.52 -0.87 5.91
C GLY A 23 6.29 0.58 5.48
N ALA A 24 6.43 1.53 6.41
CA ALA A 24 6.26 2.95 6.13
C ALA A 24 7.30 3.47 5.12
N LEU A 25 8.57 3.00 5.18
CA LEU A 25 9.59 3.40 4.21
C LEU A 25 9.25 2.93 2.80
N TYR A 26 9.01 1.63 2.63
CA TYR A 26 8.81 1.05 1.30
C TYR A 26 7.50 1.47 0.64
N ASP A 27 6.48 1.84 1.43
CA ASP A 27 5.20 2.36 0.93
C ASP A 27 5.13 3.90 0.95
N CYS A 28 6.25 4.58 1.28
CA CYS A 28 6.36 6.05 1.25
C CYS A 28 5.35 6.74 2.18
N ILE A 29 5.17 6.23 3.40
CA ILE A 29 4.20 6.75 4.37
C ILE A 29 4.93 7.63 5.38
N PRO A 30 4.61 8.94 5.49
CA PRO A 30 5.21 9.81 6.48
C PRO A 30 4.74 9.43 7.89
N THR A 31 5.68 9.01 8.74
CA THR A 31 5.40 8.55 10.11
C THR A 31 6.51 9.03 11.05
N LEU A 32 6.15 9.50 12.21
CA LEU A 32 7.08 9.87 13.29
C LEU A 32 7.04 8.80 14.37
N TYR A 33 8.19 8.20 14.65
CA TYR A 33 8.38 7.27 15.76
C TYR A 33 9.16 7.97 16.85
N ILE A 34 8.67 7.91 18.09
CA ILE A 34 9.34 8.42 19.28
C ILE A 34 9.58 7.25 20.21
N VAL A 35 10.83 6.98 20.55
CA VAL A 35 11.21 5.88 21.43
C VAL A 35 11.86 6.45 22.67
N GLY A 36 11.40 6.02 23.83
CA GLY A 36 12.07 6.33 25.08
C GLY A 36 13.42 5.61 25.18
N GLN A 37 14.32 6.16 25.98
CA GLN A 37 15.64 5.60 26.23
C GLN A 37 15.99 5.73 27.72
N VAL A 38 16.94 4.94 28.21
CA VAL A 38 17.53 5.09 29.54
C VAL A 38 18.14 6.49 29.70
N ARG A 39 18.48 6.90 30.92
CA ARG A 39 19.15 8.19 31.12
C ARG A 39 20.44 8.30 30.32
N SER A 40 20.79 9.46 29.84
CA SER A 40 21.98 9.67 29.00
C SER A 40 23.27 9.18 29.68
N THR A 41 23.33 9.26 31.03
CA THR A 41 24.43 8.74 31.87
C THR A 41 24.48 7.21 31.90
N GLU A 42 23.40 6.51 31.58
CA GLU A 42 23.27 5.05 31.53
C GLU A 42 23.45 4.48 30.14
N LEU A 43 23.68 5.31 29.15
CA LEU A 43 23.97 4.87 27.80
C LEU A 43 25.35 4.18 27.74
N LYS A 44 25.41 3.05 27.05
CA LYS A 44 26.63 2.30 26.78
C LYS A 44 27.67 3.17 26.03
N GLY A 45 27.22 3.96 25.06
CA GLY A 45 28.08 4.77 24.24
C GLY A 45 29.17 3.98 23.54
N LYS A 46 30.46 4.30 23.77
CA LYS A 46 31.63 3.62 23.20
C LYS A 46 32.14 2.44 24.00
N LEU A 47 31.51 2.11 25.13
CA LEU A 47 31.94 0.97 25.97
C LEU A 47 31.78 -0.36 25.22
N THR A 48 32.66 -1.31 25.48
CA THR A 48 32.67 -2.64 24.85
C THR A 48 31.73 -3.66 25.49
N ILE A 49 31.06 -3.28 26.57
CA ILE A 49 30.06 -4.11 27.26
C ILE A 49 28.80 -4.29 26.39
N LEU A 50 28.01 -5.33 26.66
CA LEU A 50 26.79 -5.60 25.89
C LEU A 50 25.72 -4.53 26.11
N GLN A 51 25.45 -4.18 27.35
CA GLN A 51 24.40 -3.24 27.76
C GLN A 51 24.84 -2.56 29.07
N ARG A 52 24.48 -1.29 29.27
CA ARG A 52 24.76 -0.56 30.52
C ARG A 52 23.47 -0.31 31.31
N GLY A 53 22.52 0.39 30.72
CA GLY A 53 21.20 0.61 31.33
C GLY A 53 20.23 -0.53 31.04
N PHE A 54 19.26 -0.76 31.93
CA PHE A 54 18.23 -1.79 31.71
C PHE A 54 17.36 -1.45 30.49
N GLN A 55 17.21 -2.38 29.55
CA GLN A 55 16.53 -2.19 28.28
C GLN A 55 17.19 -1.18 27.33
N GLU A 56 18.40 -0.71 27.59
CA GLU A 56 19.14 0.10 26.63
C GLU A 56 19.32 -0.65 25.31
N ILE A 57 19.05 0.05 24.20
CA ILE A 57 19.34 -0.44 22.85
C ILE A 57 19.70 0.76 21.95
N ASP A 58 20.65 0.56 21.04
CA ASP A 58 20.97 1.56 20.00
C ASP A 58 19.95 1.47 18.87
N ILE A 59 18.73 1.92 19.15
CA ILE A 59 17.61 1.85 18.18
C ILE A 59 17.90 2.70 16.94
N VAL A 60 18.63 3.79 17.06
CA VAL A 60 19.00 4.66 15.93
C VAL A 60 19.83 3.87 14.91
N LYS A 61 20.81 3.09 15.35
CA LYS A 61 21.59 2.24 14.42
C LYS A 61 20.75 1.16 13.78
N LEU A 62 19.84 0.54 14.52
CA LEU A 62 18.98 -0.53 14.00
C LEU A 62 18.05 -0.03 12.90
N VAL A 63 17.49 1.17 13.02
CA VAL A 63 16.50 1.69 12.08
C VAL A 63 17.08 2.63 11.02
N LYS A 64 18.35 3.01 11.12
CA LYS A 64 18.99 3.91 10.15
C LYS A 64 18.77 3.53 8.68
N PRO A 65 18.92 2.25 8.26
CA PRO A 65 18.71 1.85 6.87
C PRO A 65 17.24 1.86 6.42
N ILE A 66 16.30 1.94 7.36
CA ILE A 66 14.86 1.89 7.09
C ILE A 66 14.12 3.17 7.51
N THR A 67 14.85 4.27 7.73
CA THR A 67 14.29 5.60 8.05
C THR A 67 14.90 6.67 7.17
N LYS A 68 14.17 7.74 6.92
CA LYS A 68 14.71 8.94 6.26
C LYS A 68 15.57 9.78 7.20
N TYR A 69 15.26 9.74 8.48
CA TYR A 69 15.99 10.39 9.52
C TYR A 69 15.81 9.64 10.84
N ALA A 70 16.89 9.42 11.55
CA ALA A 70 16.86 8.85 12.91
C ALA A 70 17.93 9.54 13.77
N THR A 71 17.57 9.97 14.95
CA THR A 71 18.49 10.66 15.87
C THR A 71 18.14 10.37 17.32
N GLN A 72 19.17 10.38 18.18
CA GLN A 72 19.05 10.42 19.63
C GLN A 72 19.26 11.85 20.11
N ILE A 73 18.35 12.37 20.93
CA ILE A 73 18.43 13.73 21.48
C ILE A 73 19.05 13.65 22.89
N THR A 74 20.28 14.08 23.03
CA THR A 74 21.01 14.11 24.32
C THR A 74 21.06 15.48 25.00
N ASN A 75 20.59 16.53 24.31
CA ASN A 75 20.46 17.87 24.84
C ASN A 75 19.02 18.36 24.67
N CYS A 76 18.34 18.62 25.78
CA CYS A 76 16.93 19.04 25.81
C CYS A 76 16.66 20.32 24.99
N ASN A 77 17.64 21.25 24.91
CA ASN A 77 17.51 22.49 24.13
C ASN A 77 17.43 22.25 22.61
N ASN A 78 17.78 21.06 22.12
CA ASN A 78 17.67 20.70 20.71
C ASN A 78 16.32 20.09 20.37
N ILE A 79 15.42 19.86 21.31
CA ILE A 79 14.15 19.14 21.08
C ILE A 79 13.33 19.74 19.93
N ARG A 80 13.16 21.05 19.91
CA ARG A 80 12.41 21.74 18.87
C ARG A 80 13.06 21.56 17.50
N TYR A 81 14.37 21.79 17.42
CA TYR A 81 15.13 21.67 16.17
C TYR A 81 15.01 20.26 15.58
N GLU A 82 15.21 19.22 16.40
CA GLU A 82 15.18 17.84 15.94
C GLU A 82 13.76 17.36 15.59
N MET A 83 12.73 17.80 16.32
CA MET A 83 11.32 17.50 16.00
C MET A 83 10.89 18.17 14.69
N GLU A 84 11.17 19.47 14.51
CA GLU A 84 10.86 20.19 13.26
C GLU A 84 11.60 19.57 12.07
N LYS A 85 12.87 19.19 12.25
CA LYS A 85 13.70 18.51 11.25
C LYS A 85 13.15 17.13 10.91
N ALA A 86 12.76 16.33 11.89
CA ALA A 86 12.17 15.01 11.70
C ALA A 86 10.87 15.10 10.88
N VAL A 87 9.95 15.99 11.25
CA VAL A 87 8.70 16.21 10.51
C VAL A 87 8.96 16.67 9.07
N HIS A 88 9.94 17.57 8.89
CA HIS A 88 10.36 18.00 7.55
C HIS A 88 10.84 16.82 6.70
N TYR A 89 11.75 15.98 7.20
CA TYR A 89 12.26 14.84 6.46
C TYR A 89 11.17 13.77 6.20
N ALA A 90 10.22 13.58 7.13
CA ALA A 90 9.12 12.66 6.94
C ALA A 90 8.25 13.02 5.73
N THR A 91 8.05 14.31 5.46
CA THR A 91 7.08 14.81 4.48
C THR A 91 7.70 15.30 3.18
N GLN A 92 8.97 15.74 3.19
CA GLN A 92 9.60 16.35 2.02
C GLN A 92 10.15 15.31 1.02
N GLY A 93 10.04 15.64 -0.26
CA GLY A 93 10.44 14.76 -1.36
C GLY A 93 9.61 13.47 -1.34
N ARG A 94 10.26 12.32 -1.46
CA ARG A 94 9.61 11.02 -1.25
C ARG A 94 9.31 10.86 0.25
N PRO A 95 8.03 10.79 0.68
CA PRO A 95 7.69 10.69 2.11
C PRO A 95 8.23 9.38 2.73
N GLY A 96 8.36 9.35 4.05
CA GLY A 96 8.78 8.14 4.75
C GLY A 96 8.95 8.33 6.25
N PRO A 97 9.30 7.26 6.98
CA PRO A 97 9.40 7.24 8.43
C PRO A 97 10.62 7.97 8.94
N VAL A 98 10.48 8.56 10.14
CA VAL A 98 11.56 9.15 10.92
C VAL A 98 11.47 8.67 12.37
N LEU A 99 12.59 8.63 13.08
CA LEU A 99 12.64 8.20 14.47
C LEU A 99 13.42 9.17 15.33
N ILE A 100 12.86 9.49 16.50
CA ILE A 100 13.50 10.23 17.60
C ILE A 100 13.67 9.26 18.77
N ASP A 101 14.90 9.08 19.22
CA ASP A 101 15.27 8.36 20.44
C ASP A 101 15.49 9.39 21.57
N LEU A 102 14.72 9.28 22.65
CA LEU A 102 14.59 10.33 23.66
C LEU A 102 14.91 9.82 25.06
N PRO A 103 16.15 10.06 25.58
CA PRO A 103 16.55 9.68 26.93
C PRO A 103 15.68 10.30 28.04
N MET A 104 15.51 9.56 29.14
CA MET A 104 14.60 9.90 30.23
C MET A 104 14.96 11.26 30.87
N ASP A 105 16.23 11.53 31.10
CA ASP A 105 16.68 12.81 31.63
C ASP A 105 16.40 14.01 30.72
N VAL A 106 16.37 13.78 29.39
CA VAL A 106 15.97 14.80 28.41
C VAL A 106 14.45 15.02 28.46
N GLN A 107 13.66 13.96 28.68
CA GLN A 107 12.20 14.07 28.83
C GLN A 107 11.79 14.81 30.09
N GLU A 108 12.56 14.65 31.19
CA GLU A 108 12.32 15.29 32.49
C GLU A 108 12.84 16.72 32.58
N ALA A 109 13.70 17.13 31.65
CA ALA A 109 14.36 18.42 31.69
C ALA A 109 13.40 19.61 31.52
N ASN A 110 13.58 20.64 32.31
CA ASN A 110 12.92 21.93 32.08
C ASN A 110 13.52 22.64 30.88
N ILE A 111 12.68 23.14 29.99
CA ILE A 111 13.07 23.86 28.77
C ILE A 111 12.45 25.26 28.76
N ASP A 112 13.17 26.23 28.25
CA ASP A 112 12.65 27.54 27.92
C ASP A 112 12.26 27.60 26.45
N LEU A 113 10.95 27.59 26.19
CA LEU A 113 10.40 27.57 24.83
C LEU A 113 10.81 28.77 23.97
N SER A 114 11.11 29.92 24.61
CA SER A 114 11.52 31.15 23.91
C SER A 114 12.92 31.05 23.29
N ASN A 115 13.81 30.25 23.92
CA ASN A 115 15.21 30.10 23.56
C ASN A 115 15.51 28.84 22.71
N LEU A 116 14.51 28.03 22.39
CA LEU A 116 14.73 26.83 21.59
C LEU A 116 15.06 27.17 20.13
N LYS A 117 16.16 26.59 19.66
CA LYS A 117 16.59 26.70 18.25
C LYS A 117 15.52 26.11 17.29
N ARG A 118 15.23 26.84 16.22
CA ARG A 118 14.34 26.38 15.12
C ARG A 118 15.13 25.68 14.03
N PHE A 119 14.48 24.73 13.35
CA PHE A 119 14.98 24.18 12.11
C PHE A 119 14.49 25.02 10.92
N HIS A 120 15.43 25.47 10.10
CA HIS A 120 15.13 26.19 8.86
C HIS A 120 15.27 25.24 7.68
N ALA A 121 14.13 24.83 7.11
CA ALA A 121 14.10 23.95 5.97
C ALA A 121 14.65 24.65 4.71
N LYS A 122 15.52 23.95 3.98
CA LYS A 122 15.83 24.35 2.60
C LYS A 122 14.72 23.82 1.69
N SER A 123 14.20 24.67 0.80
CA SER A 123 13.27 24.25 -0.22
C SER A 123 13.94 23.23 -1.15
N ILE A 124 13.24 22.11 -1.43
CA ILE A 124 13.69 21.19 -2.48
C ILE A 124 13.24 21.82 -3.80
N SER A 125 14.19 22.28 -4.59
CA SER A 125 13.94 22.65 -5.98
C SER A 125 14.26 21.43 -6.87
N PHE A 126 13.30 21.06 -7.70
CA PHE A 126 13.60 20.11 -8.79
C PHE A 126 14.20 20.89 -9.97
N PRO A 127 15.10 20.27 -10.76
CA PRO A 127 15.60 20.92 -11.95
C PRO A 127 14.42 21.30 -12.86
N GLU A 128 14.17 22.58 -12.99
CA GLU A 128 13.15 23.11 -13.91
C GLU A 128 13.71 23.03 -15.34
N SER A 129 13.60 21.88 -15.96
CA SER A 129 14.00 21.72 -17.35
C SER A 129 12.76 21.83 -18.24
N ALA A 130 12.50 23.01 -18.76
CA ALA A 130 11.49 23.24 -19.80
C ALA A 130 11.65 22.27 -20.97
N ASP A 131 12.89 21.86 -21.27
CA ASP A 131 13.20 20.86 -22.30
C ASP A 131 12.55 19.50 -22.00
N LEU A 132 12.61 19.01 -20.76
CA LEU A 132 12.01 17.72 -20.40
C LEU A 132 10.48 17.74 -20.57
N PHE A 133 9.83 18.85 -20.24
CA PHE A 133 8.38 18.98 -20.43
C PHE A 133 8.03 19.09 -21.91
N ASN A 134 8.77 19.87 -22.69
CA ASN A 134 8.55 20.00 -24.15
C ASN A 134 8.79 18.66 -24.87
N ARG A 135 9.80 17.90 -24.48
CA ARG A 135 10.02 16.54 -24.98
C ARG A 135 8.89 15.61 -24.61
N SER A 136 8.40 15.65 -23.37
CA SER A 136 7.24 14.87 -22.95
C SER A 136 6.01 15.19 -23.81
N ILE A 137 5.70 16.47 -24.01
CA ILE A 137 4.60 16.94 -24.86
C ILE A 137 4.77 16.44 -26.31
N SER A 138 5.98 16.54 -26.86
CA SER A 138 6.28 16.08 -28.21
C SER A 138 6.09 14.58 -28.36
N MET A 139 6.54 13.78 -27.37
CA MET A 139 6.38 12.31 -27.39
C MET A 139 4.89 11.94 -27.30
N ILE A 140 4.12 12.58 -26.44
CA ILE A 140 2.66 12.33 -26.30
C ILE A 140 1.95 12.65 -27.61
N ARG A 141 2.22 13.83 -28.23
CA ARG A 141 1.58 14.23 -29.48
C ARG A 141 1.84 13.32 -30.69
N ARG A 142 2.99 12.64 -30.68
CA ARG A 142 3.39 11.70 -31.75
C ARG A 142 2.92 10.27 -31.52
N SER A 143 2.48 9.94 -30.32
CA SER A 143 2.04 8.60 -29.98
C SER A 143 0.63 8.33 -30.54
N ILE A 144 0.46 7.13 -31.08
CA ILE A 144 -0.83 6.64 -31.61
C ILE A 144 -1.48 5.70 -30.59
N HIS A 145 -0.65 4.98 -29.82
CA HIS A 145 -1.08 3.99 -28.84
C HIS A 145 -0.53 4.28 -27.43
N PRO A 146 -0.75 5.46 -26.85
CA PRO A 146 -0.23 5.80 -25.53
C PRO A 146 -0.97 5.07 -24.43
N LEU A 147 -0.23 4.75 -23.35
CA LEU A 147 -0.76 4.12 -22.15
C LEU A 147 -0.18 4.77 -20.90
N ILE A 148 -1.02 5.09 -19.93
CA ILE A 148 -0.57 5.59 -18.63
C ILE A 148 -0.43 4.44 -17.65
N ILE A 149 0.67 4.42 -16.88
CA ILE A 149 0.81 3.62 -15.67
C ILE A 149 0.65 4.53 -14.46
N ALA A 150 -0.49 4.40 -13.77
CA ALA A 150 -0.78 5.18 -12.58
C ALA A 150 -0.20 4.50 -11.32
N GLY A 151 0.72 5.20 -10.65
CA GLY A 151 1.34 4.76 -9.41
C GLY A 151 0.83 5.49 -8.16
N GLY A 152 1.25 5.00 -6.98
CA GLY A 152 0.92 5.61 -5.69
C GLY A 152 1.44 7.05 -5.53
N GLY A 153 2.49 7.42 -6.29
CA GLY A 153 3.05 8.76 -6.30
C GLY A 153 2.06 9.86 -6.70
N ILE A 154 1.05 9.55 -7.52
CA ILE A 154 -0.04 10.49 -7.86
C ILE A 154 -0.75 10.95 -6.58
N ARG A 155 -1.03 10.00 -5.70
CA ARG A 155 -1.73 10.31 -4.44
C ARG A 155 -0.81 10.97 -3.42
N HIS A 156 0.45 10.54 -3.32
CA HIS A 156 1.43 11.18 -2.43
C HIS A 156 1.69 12.63 -2.81
N ALA A 157 1.68 12.95 -4.10
CA ALA A 157 1.76 14.32 -4.62
C ALA A 157 0.47 15.15 -4.42
N GLY A 158 -0.63 14.55 -3.96
CA GLY A 158 -1.93 15.21 -3.92
C GLY A 158 -2.49 15.56 -5.30
N ALA A 159 -2.11 14.81 -6.34
CA ALA A 159 -2.35 15.10 -7.75
C ALA A 159 -3.54 14.36 -8.36
N VAL A 160 -4.42 13.77 -7.54
CA VAL A 160 -5.53 12.93 -8.05
C VAL A 160 -6.50 13.74 -8.91
N LYS A 161 -6.78 14.98 -8.54
CA LYS A 161 -7.66 15.86 -9.32
C LYS A 161 -7.04 16.18 -10.67
N GLU A 162 -5.82 16.67 -10.69
CA GLU A 162 -5.07 17.04 -11.90
C GLU A 162 -4.86 15.82 -12.81
N PHE A 163 -4.65 14.64 -12.22
CA PHE A 163 -4.55 13.39 -12.96
C PHE A 163 -5.85 13.01 -13.66
N ARG A 164 -6.99 13.12 -12.99
CA ARG A 164 -8.31 12.85 -13.58
C ARG A 164 -8.62 13.82 -14.70
N GLU A 165 -8.40 15.12 -14.48
CA GLU A 165 -8.56 16.17 -15.50
C GLU A 165 -7.69 15.90 -16.75
N PHE A 166 -6.46 15.44 -16.54
CA PHE A 166 -5.55 15.05 -17.61
C PHE A 166 -6.08 13.83 -18.40
N VAL A 167 -6.55 12.80 -17.70
CA VAL A 167 -7.13 11.60 -18.32
C VAL A 167 -8.43 11.93 -19.06
N ASP A 168 -9.31 12.74 -18.46
CA ASP A 168 -10.56 13.19 -19.08
C ASP A 168 -10.33 13.95 -20.39
N LYS A 169 -9.29 14.79 -20.42
CA LYS A 169 -8.92 15.58 -21.59
C LYS A 169 -8.29 14.74 -22.69
N THR A 170 -7.36 13.86 -22.33
CA THR A 170 -6.55 13.12 -23.30
C THR A 170 -7.17 11.79 -23.72
N LYS A 171 -8.11 11.25 -22.94
CA LYS A 171 -8.72 9.92 -23.11
C LYS A 171 -7.71 8.76 -23.16
N ILE A 172 -6.46 8.98 -22.71
CA ILE A 172 -5.43 7.95 -22.70
C ILE A 172 -5.86 6.84 -21.75
N PRO A 173 -5.82 5.54 -22.18
CA PRO A 173 -6.07 4.41 -21.30
C PRO A 173 -5.10 4.36 -20.13
N VAL A 174 -5.60 3.91 -18.97
CA VAL A 174 -4.84 3.87 -17.72
C VAL A 174 -4.80 2.46 -17.16
N VAL A 175 -3.60 1.97 -16.90
CA VAL A 175 -3.35 0.76 -16.09
C VAL A 175 -2.71 1.16 -14.77
N PHE A 176 -2.88 0.33 -13.73
CA PHE A 176 -2.55 0.72 -12.38
C PHE A 176 -1.52 -0.21 -11.75
N SER A 177 -0.60 0.35 -10.97
CA SER A 177 0.01 -0.39 -9.87
C SER A 177 -1.03 -0.61 -8.76
N PHE A 178 -0.82 -1.54 -7.84
CA PHE A 178 -1.71 -1.73 -6.69
C PHE A 178 -1.96 -0.43 -5.91
N ALA A 179 -0.88 0.34 -5.68
CA ALA A 179 -0.94 1.59 -4.95
C ALA A 179 -1.60 2.75 -5.71
N GLY A 180 -1.78 2.62 -7.03
CA GLY A 180 -2.41 3.63 -7.89
C GLY A 180 -3.90 3.38 -8.16
N LEU A 181 -4.45 2.21 -7.75
CA LEU A 181 -5.76 1.73 -8.15
C LEU A 181 -6.92 2.70 -7.83
N ASP A 182 -6.82 3.44 -6.74
CA ASP A 182 -7.86 4.38 -6.29
C ASP A 182 -7.70 5.80 -6.85
N THR A 183 -6.79 6.03 -7.80
CA THR A 183 -6.59 7.35 -8.42
C THR A 183 -7.66 7.67 -9.47
N LEU A 184 -8.26 6.64 -10.08
CA LEU A 184 -9.34 6.77 -11.06
C LEU A 184 -10.47 5.78 -10.70
N PRO A 185 -11.74 6.20 -10.71
CA PRO A 185 -12.85 5.29 -10.37
C PRO A 185 -12.99 4.15 -11.40
N HIS A 186 -13.46 2.97 -10.92
CA HIS A 186 -13.53 1.76 -11.74
C HIS A 186 -14.43 1.92 -12.99
N ASN A 187 -15.50 2.71 -12.89
CA ASN A 187 -16.44 2.94 -13.99
C ASN A 187 -15.92 3.91 -15.04
N HIS A 188 -14.79 4.58 -14.81
CA HIS A 188 -14.21 5.50 -15.78
C HIS A 188 -13.85 4.77 -17.10
N PRO A 189 -14.14 5.31 -18.29
CA PRO A 189 -13.85 4.65 -19.58
C PRO A 189 -12.38 4.26 -19.74
N SER A 190 -11.47 5.16 -19.37
CA SER A 190 -10.03 4.92 -19.45
C SER A 190 -9.48 3.97 -18.36
N HIS A 191 -10.27 3.54 -17.37
CA HIS A 191 -9.80 2.59 -16.34
C HIS A 191 -9.76 1.17 -16.93
N ILE A 192 -8.56 0.63 -17.18
CA ILE A 192 -8.40 -0.69 -17.83
C ILE A 192 -8.23 -1.79 -16.78
N GLY A 193 -7.43 -1.55 -15.76
CA GLY A 193 -7.18 -2.52 -14.69
C GLY A 193 -5.74 -2.51 -14.21
N ILE A 194 -5.40 -3.50 -13.39
CA ILE A 194 -4.09 -3.61 -12.75
C ILE A 194 -3.10 -4.27 -13.70
N LEU A 195 -1.88 -3.74 -13.71
CA LEU A 195 -0.74 -4.26 -14.46
C LEU A 195 0.09 -5.23 -13.61
N GLY A 196 0.64 -6.28 -14.24
CA GLY A 196 1.66 -7.17 -13.68
C GLY A 196 1.19 -8.58 -13.39
N GLN A 197 2.00 -9.33 -12.64
CA GLN A 197 1.84 -10.76 -12.34
C GLN A 197 0.48 -11.13 -11.73
N TYR A 198 -0.06 -10.26 -10.89
CA TYR A 198 -1.36 -10.41 -10.24
C TYR A 198 -2.39 -9.41 -10.79
N GLY A 199 -2.16 -8.92 -12.00
CA GLY A 199 -3.01 -7.93 -12.64
C GLY A 199 -4.13 -8.55 -13.48
N HIS A 200 -4.60 -7.79 -14.46
CA HIS A 200 -5.62 -8.20 -15.41
C HIS A 200 -4.98 -8.54 -16.75
N ALA A 201 -5.35 -9.68 -17.36
CA ALA A 201 -4.82 -10.10 -18.65
C ALA A 201 -4.95 -9.02 -19.73
N GLY A 202 -6.07 -8.30 -19.78
CA GLY A 202 -6.27 -7.21 -20.72
C GLY A 202 -5.33 -6.03 -20.50
N ALA A 203 -5.05 -5.66 -19.24
CA ALA A 203 -4.10 -4.60 -18.91
C ALA A 203 -2.66 -4.97 -19.35
N ASN A 204 -2.25 -6.22 -19.10
CA ASN A 204 -0.95 -6.74 -19.53
C ASN A 204 -0.84 -6.77 -21.06
N GLN A 205 -1.87 -7.28 -21.76
CA GLN A 205 -1.89 -7.34 -23.23
C GLN A 205 -1.87 -5.94 -23.86
N LEU A 206 -2.65 -5.00 -23.31
CA LEU A 206 -2.68 -3.62 -23.82
C LEU A 206 -1.31 -2.95 -23.67
N SER A 207 -0.61 -3.17 -22.55
CA SER A 207 0.72 -2.61 -22.33
C SER A 207 1.78 -3.08 -23.34
N GLN A 208 1.64 -4.33 -23.85
CA GLN A 208 2.54 -4.85 -24.89
C GLN A 208 2.28 -4.25 -26.29
N LYS A 209 1.09 -3.68 -26.51
CA LYS A 209 0.68 -3.06 -27.77
C LYS A 209 0.96 -1.54 -27.79
N ALA A 210 1.25 -0.94 -26.66
CA ALA A 210 1.51 0.49 -26.55
C ALA A 210 2.79 0.89 -27.33
N ASP A 211 2.78 2.09 -27.92
CA ASP A 211 3.95 2.73 -28.53
C ASP A 211 4.60 3.78 -27.59
N LEU A 212 3.85 4.19 -26.54
CA LEU A 212 4.31 5.08 -25.49
C LEU A 212 3.75 4.67 -24.13
N ILE A 213 4.62 4.48 -23.16
CA ILE A 213 4.28 4.33 -21.74
C ILE A 213 4.55 5.65 -21.01
N ILE A 214 3.57 6.16 -20.29
CA ILE A 214 3.68 7.33 -19.41
C ILE A 214 3.51 6.86 -17.97
N SER A 215 4.62 6.65 -17.27
CA SER A 215 4.62 6.21 -15.87
C SER A 215 4.57 7.41 -14.94
N LEU A 216 3.51 7.53 -14.15
CA LEU A 216 3.29 8.63 -13.21
C LEU A 216 3.41 8.13 -11.76
N GLY A 217 4.52 8.45 -11.10
CA GLY A 217 4.76 8.10 -9.70
C GLY A 217 4.68 6.60 -9.41
N SER A 218 5.11 5.77 -10.36
CA SER A 218 5.20 4.32 -10.24
C SER A 218 6.66 3.84 -10.28
N ARG A 219 6.89 2.65 -9.72
CA ARG A 219 8.15 1.92 -9.83
C ARG A 219 7.94 0.74 -10.77
N PHE A 220 8.90 0.47 -11.64
CA PHE A 220 8.89 -0.71 -12.49
C PHE A 220 9.42 -1.93 -11.72
N THR A 221 8.61 -2.48 -10.81
CA THR A 221 9.02 -3.63 -9.99
C THR A 221 8.94 -4.93 -10.79
N LYS A 222 9.72 -5.95 -10.39
CA LYS A 222 9.66 -7.30 -10.99
C LYS A 222 8.24 -7.88 -11.06
N LYS A 223 7.41 -7.63 -10.04
CA LYS A 223 6.00 -8.09 -10.04
C LYS A 223 5.15 -7.37 -11.10
N MET A 224 5.55 -6.18 -11.53
CA MET A 224 4.81 -5.40 -12.54
C MET A 224 5.32 -5.70 -13.96
N VAL A 225 6.63 -5.72 -14.18
CA VAL A 225 7.23 -5.81 -15.51
C VAL A 225 7.80 -7.19 -15.85
N GLY A 226 7.74 -8.15 -14.94
CA GLY A 226 8.29 -9.50 -15.13
C GLY A 226 9.77 -9.60 -14.75
N SER A 227 10.34 -10.80 -14.93
CA SER A 227 11.75 -11.09 -14.63
C SER A 227 12.70 -10.52 -15.68
N ASN A 228 12.23 -10.27 -16.90
CA ASN A 228 12.97 -9.62 -17.98
C ASN A 228 12.28 -8.28 -18.33
N PRO A 229 12.70 -7.16 -17.71
CA PRO A 229 12.08 -5.84 -17.92
C PRO A 229 12.15 -5.35 -19.37
N ASP A 230 13.13 -5.82 -20.17
CA ASP A 230 13.28 -5.39 -21.56
C ASP A 230 12.17 -5.92 -22.46
N ARG A 231 11.57 -7.05 -22.11
CA ARG A 231 10.41 -7.60 -22.82
C ARG A 231 9.10 -6.88 -22.48
N PHE A 232 9.04 -6.19 -21.36
CA PHE A 232 7.86 -5.40 -21.01
C PHE A 232 7.74 -4.21 -21.94
N ALA A 233 6.62 -4.11 -22.68
CA ALA A 233 6.35 -3.03 -23.62
C ALA A 233 7.55 -2.71 -24.52
N SER A 234 8.19 -3.74 -25.11
CA SER A 234 9.46 -3.64 -25.85
C SER A 234 9.41 -2.71 -27.05
N LYS A 235 8.22 -2.43 -27.59
CA LYS A 235 7.98 -1.52 -28.72
C LYS A 235 7.69 -0.08 -28.27
N ALA A 236 7.40 0.13 -27.00
CA ALA A 236 7.02 1.43 -26.46
C ALA A 236 8.24 2.25 -26.05
N LYS A 237 8.20 3.55 -26.34
CA LYS A 237 9.03 4.52 -25.62
C LYS A 237 8.50 4.71 -24.22
N VAL A 238 9.36 5.03 -23.26
CA VAL A 238 8.98 5.13 -21.85
C VAL A 238 9.34 6.51 -21.29
N ILE A 239 8.33 7.28 -20.92
CA ILE A 239 8.44 8.46 -20.05
C ILE A 239 8.20 8.00 -18.62
N SER A 240 9.12 8.29 -17.71
CA SER A 240 8.89 8.05 -16.27
C SER A 240 9.02 9.34 -15.48
N VAL A 241 7.94 9.68 -14.77
CA VAL A 241 7.88 10.84 -13.87
C VAL A 241 7.96 10.32 -12.44
N ASN A 242 9.03 10.64 -11.75
CA ASN A 242 9.25 10.23 -10.38
C ASN A 242 10.00 11.32 -9.60
N ILE A 243 9.66 11.47 -8.33
CA ILE A 243 10.34 12.40 -7.44
C ILE A 243 11.72 11.90 -7.02
N ASP A 244 11.95 10.59 -7.08
CA ASP A 244 13.16 9.90 -6.65
C ASP A 244 14.09 9.65 -7.86
N SER A 245 15.26 10.29 -7.84
CA SER A 245 16.29 10.14 -8.89
C SER A 245 16.85 8.72 -8.96
N GLY A 246 16.91 7.98 -7.85
CA GLY A 246 17.36 6.60 -7.81
C GLY A 246 16.45 5.67 -8.62
N GLU A 247 15.14 5.82 -8.47
CA GLU A 247 14.16 5.05 -9.26
C GLU A 247 14.23 5.36 -10.77
N LEU A 248 14.63 6.57 -11.14
CA LEU A 248 14.78 6.97 -12.54
C LEU A 248 16.10 6.48 -13.15
N LYS A 249 17.17 6.43 -12.36
CA LYS A 249 18.51 6.07 -12.82
C LYS A 249 18.74 4.56 -12.74
N ASP A 250 18.40 3.95 -11.61
CA ASP A 250 18.76 2.57 -11.28
C ASP A 250 17.55 1.64 -11.28
N GLY A 251 16.40 2.12 -11.79
CA GLY A 251 15.17 1.35 -11.94
C GLY A 251 15.32 0.19 -12.94
N GLN A 252 14.44 -0.80 -12.84
CA GLN A 252 14.56 -2.05 -13.62
C GLN A 252 14.28 -1.87 -15.12
N LYS A 253 13.54 -0.84 -15.55
CA LYS A 253 13.20 -0.59 -16.96
C LYS A 253 14.00 0.56 -17.53
N GLN A 254 14.59 0.38 -18.70
CA GLN A 254 15.24 1.45 -19.44
C GLN A 254 14.22 2.52 -19.84
N LEU A 255 14.58 3.79 -19.66
CA LEU A 255 13.72 4.95 -19.90
C LEU A 255 14.22 5.75 -21.10
N ASP A 256 13.30 6.15 -22.00
CA ASP A 256 13.59 7.10 -23.09
C ASP A 256 13.59 8.55 -22.58
N LEU A 257 12.77 8.81 -21.55
CA LEU A 257 12.73 10.11 -20.90
C LEU A 257 12.49 9.96 -19.39
N ALA A 258 13.52 10.29 -18.61
CA ALA A 258 13.47 10.35 -17.15
C ALA A 258 13.14 11.78 -16.70
N VAL A 259 12.01 11.98 -16.03
CA VAL A 259 11.58 13.30 -15.55
C VAL A 259 11.57 13.28 -14.02
N GLN A 260 12.59 13.88 -13.40
CA GLN A 260 12.63 14.04 -11.95
C GLN A 260 11.77 15.23 -11.55
N ALA A 261 10.52 14.94 -11.18
CA ALA A 261 9.55 15.95 -10.78
C ALA A 261 8.50 15.38 -9.83
N ASP A 262 7.86 16.25 -9.09
CA ASP A 262 6.59 15.97 -8.46
C ASP A 262 5.51 15.77 -9.52
N VAL A 263 4.66 14.74 -9.37
CA VAL A 263 3.63 14.40 -10.37
C VAL A 263 2.63 15.54 -10.56
N LYS A 264 2.27 16.25 -9.49
CA LYS A 264 1.34 17.39 -9.56
C LYS A 264 1.94 18.52 -10.39
N TYR A 265 3.21 18.83 -10.15
CA TYR A 265 3.94 19.83 -10.91
C TYR A 265 4.04 19.44 -12.41
N PHE A 266 4.39 18.18 -12.70
CA PHE A 266 4.45 17.67 -14.07
C PHE A 266 3.11 17.82 -14.79
N LEU A 267 2.00 17.38 -14.17
CA LEU A 267 0.67 17.49 -14.77
C LEU A 267 0.26 18.95 -14.99
N ALA A 268 0.64 19.87 -14.11
CA ALA A 268 0.40 21.30 -14.29
C ALA A 268 1.10 21.88 -15.53
N GLN A 269 2.30 21.37 -15.90
CA GLN A 269 2.99 21.77 -17.14
C GLN A 269 2.29 21.24 -18.40
N LEU A 270 1.46 20.20 -18.27
CA LEU A 270 0.72 19.60 -19.38
C LEU A 270 -0.73 20.13 -19.49
N LYS A 271 -1.14 21.09 -18.65
CA LYS A 271 -2.53 21.57 -18.62
C LYS A 271 -3.05 22.06 -19.98
N ASP A 272 -2.18 22.68 -20.80
CA ASP A 272 -2.52 23.24 -22.11
C ASP A 272 -2.24 22.25 -23.27
N LEU A 273 -1.87 21.00 -22.98
CA LEU A 273 -1.65 19.98 -23.99
C LEU A 273 -2.94 19.78 -24.82
N GLN A 274 -2.85 19.99 -26.12
CA GLN A 274 -3.87 19.62 -27.08
C GLN A 274 -3.54 18.25 -27.64
N TYR A 275 -4.21 17.23 -27.12
CA TYR A 275 -4.08 15.83 -27.51
C TYR A 275 -5.29 15.05 -27.01
N GLU A 276 -5.81 14.19 -27.87
CA GLU A 276 -6.81 13.19 -27.55
C GLU A 276 -6.46 11.89 -28.25
N THR A 277 -6.61 10.78 -27.55
CA THR A 277 -6.30 9.43 -28.06
C THR A 277 -7.31 9.02 -29.14
N GLY A 278 -6.84 8.41 -30.21
CA GLY A 278 -7.67 7.94 -31.31
C GLY A 278 -8.72 6.89 -30.90
N GLU A 279 -9.85 6.89 -31.59
CA GLU A 279 -10.98 6.00 -31.30
C GLU A 279 -10.62 4.52 -31.40
N GLU A 280 -9.76 4.13 -32.36
CA GLU A 280 -9.32 2.74 -32.55
C GLU A 280 -8.60 2.21 -31.31
N TRP A 281 -7.68 3.01 -30.73
CA TRP A 281 -6.97 2.62 -29.51
C TRP A 281 -7.89 2.56 -28.29
N ASN A 282 -8.84 3.48 -28.18
CA ASN A 282 -9.86 3.48 -27.12
C ASN A 282 -10.79 2.26 -27.22
N LEU A 283 -11.13 1.82 -28.43
CA LEU A 283 -11.89 0.59 -28.66
C LEU A 283 -11.09 -0.65 -28.24
N GLU A 284 -9.80 -0.71 -28.60
CA GLU A 284 -8.91 -1.78 -28.18
C GLU A 284 -8.75 -1.83 -26.65
N ALA A 285 -8.63 -0.67 -26.01
CA ALA A 285 -8.59 -0.54 -24.54
C ALA A 285 -9.90 -1.04 -23.89
N THR A 286 -11.06 -0.73 -24.47
CA THR A 286 -12.36 -1.23 -24.01
C THR A 286 -12.45 -2.74 -24.13
N LYS A 287 -12.02 -3.33 -25.26
CA LYS A 287 -11.93 -4.78 -25.44
C LYS A 287 -11.00 -5.43 -24.42
N ALA A 288 -9.86 -4.78 -24.11
CA ALA A 288 -8.93 -5.26 -23.09
C ALA A 288 -9.57 -5.26 -21.69
N LYS A 289 -10.29 -4.20 -21.31
CA LYS A 289 -11.04 -4.14 -20.04
C LYS A 289 -12.04 -5.29 -19.90
N MET A 290 -12.72 -5.68 -20.98
CA MET A 290 -13.72 -6.75 -20.99
C MET A 290 -13.12 -8.16 -20.93
N LYS A 291 -11.82 -8.33 -21.16
CA LYS A 291 -11.16 -9.66 -21.11
C LYS A 291 -11.07 -10.25 -19.71
N TRP A 292 -11.33 -9.46 -18.66
CA TRP A 292 -11.36 -9.98 -17.32
C TRP A 292 -12.53 -10.95 -17.13
N LYS A 293 -12.23 -12.25 -17.18
CA LYS A 293 -13.20 -13.31 -16.90
C LYS A 293 -13.09 -13.68 -15.43
N LYS A 294 -14.14 -13.39 -14.67
CA LYS A 294 -14.27 -13.89 -13.30
C LYS A 294 -14.47 -15.41 -13.35
N LEU A 295 -13.85 -16.11 -12.39
CA LEU A 295 -14.17 -17.52 -12.16
C LEU A 295 -15.63 -17.59 -11.66
N LYS A 296 -16.53 -17.92 -12.58
CA LYS A 296 -17.93 -18.23 -12.26
C LYS A 296 -18.05 -19.74 -12.13
N GLY A 297 -18.79 -20.20 -11.15
CA GLY A 297 -19.09 -21.63 -11.00
C GLY A 297 -19.81 -21.88 -9.68
N VAL A 298 -20.67 -22.90 -9.66
CA VAL A 298 -21.31 -23.35 -8.42
C VAL A 298 -20.21 -23.93 -7.54
N ARG A 299 -19.93 -23.29 -6.42
CA ARG A 299 -19.00 -23.72 -5.40
C ARG A 299 -19.76 -24.12 -4.14
N ARG A 300 -19.16 -25.01 -3.38
CA ARG A 300 -19.74 -25.44 -2.08
C ARG A 300 -19.70 -24.29 -1.06
N LEU A 301 -18.63 -23.51 -1.08
CA LEU A 301 -18.40 -22.34 -0.21
C LEU A 301 -18.35 -21.05 -1.05
N VAL A 302 -18.03 -19.94 -0.41
CA VAL A 302 -18.00 -18.62 -1.04
C VAL A 302 -16.87 -18.52 -2.07
N ASN A 303 -17.20 -17.98 -3.25
CA ASN A 303 -16.20 -17.50 -4.21
C ASN A 303 -15.74 -16.10 -3.78
N PRO A 304 -14.46 -15.90 -3.45
CA PRO A 304 -13.99 -14.60 -2.95
C PRO A 304 -14.12 -13.47 -3.99
N TYR A 305 -14.09 -13.76 -5.28
CA TYR A 305 -14.33 -12.76 -6.32
C TYR A 305 -15.78 -12.25 -6.31
N GLU A 306 -16.74 -13.15 -6.19
CA GLU A 306 -18.17 -12.79 -6.09
C GLU A 306 -18.47 -12.05 -4.79
N PHE A 307 -17.80 -12.45 -3.70
CA PHE A 307 -17.89 -11.76 -2.41
C PHE A 307 -17.40 -10.31 -2.52
N ILE A 308 -16.21 -10.07 -3.11
CA ILE A 308 -15.65 -8.71 -3.27
C ILE A 308 -16.48 -7.86 -4.24
N ASP A 309 -17.05 -8.47 -5.28
CA ASP A 309 -17.97 -7.77 -6.18
C ASP A 309 -19.20 -7.26 -5.42
N HIS A 310 -19.85 -8.16 -4.66
CA HIS A 310 -21.04 -7.80 -3.90
C HIS A 310 -20.71 -6.79 -2.78
N LEU A 311 -19.57 -6.96 -2.10
CA LEU A 311 -19.08 -5.97 -1.14
C LEU A 311 -18.91 -4.60 -1.80
N SER A 312 -18.38 -4.54 -3.03
CA SER A 312 -18.20 -3.28 -3.77
C SER A 312 -19.53 -2.54 -4.04
N GLU A 313 -20.61 -3.29 -4.24
CA GLU A 313 -21.96 -2.72 -4.41
C GLU A 313 -22.51 -2.15 -3.11
N CYS A 314 -22.26 -2.85 -1.98
CA CYS A 314 -22.79 -2.51 -0.68
C CYS A 314 -22.05 -1.37 0.04
N MET A 315 -20.76 -1.17 -0.27
CA MET A 315 -19.92 -0.17 0.39
C MET A 315 -20.39 1.26 0.16
N SER A 316 -20.23 2.11 1.18
CA SER A 316 -20.48 3.54 1.07
C SER A 316 -19.54 4.21 0.06
N ASP A 317 -19.94 5.37 -0.47
CA ASP A 317 -19.15 6.11 -1.46
C ASP A 317 -17.84 6.70 -0.91
N LYS A 318 -17.63 6.64 0.42
CA LYS A 318 -16.46 7.19 1.10
C LYS A 318 -15.69 6.12 1.89
N SER A 319 -15.90 4.83 1.60
CA SER A 319 -15.25 3.74 2.33
C SER A 319 -13.74 3.74 2.15
N ILE A 320 -13.05 3.27 3.19
CA ILE A 320 -11.62 2.98 3.17
C ILE A 320 -11.46 1.46 3.30
N ILE A 321 -10.85 0.84 2.31
CA ILE A 321 -10.67 -0.60 2.21
C ILE A 321 -9.21 -0.94 2.46
N ILE A 322 -8.96 -1.88 3.38
CA ILE A 322 -7.60 -2.27 3.77
C ILE A 322 -7.50 -3.79 3.69
N PRO A 323 -7.09 -4.33 2.52
CA PRO A 323 -6.83 -5.76 2.38
C PRO A 323 -5.50 -6.14 3.01
N ASP A 324 -5.47 -7.31 3.67
CA ASP A 324 -4.25 -7.95 4.14
C ASP A 324 -3.52 -8.64 2.98
N VAL A 325 -2.29 -9.04 3.25
CA VAL A 325 -1.40 -9.67 2.26
C VAL A 325 -1.88 -11.07 1.80
N GLY A 326 -1.16 -11.67 0.87
CA GLY A 326 -1.47 -13.00 0.32
C GLY A 326 -2.64 -12.95 -0.67
N GLN A 327 -3.45 -14.01 -0.69
CA GLN A 327 -4.59 -14.09 -1.62
C GLN A 327 -5.63 -13.00 -1.39
N ASN A 328 -5.76 -12.52 -0.16
CA ASN A 328 -6.73 -11.47 0.19
C ASN A 328 -6.50 -10.20 -0.62
N VAL A 329 -5.23 -9.74 -0.69
CA VAL A 329 -4.92 -8.54 -1.49
C VAL A 329 -5.12 -8.82 -2.97
N VAL A 330 -4.70 -9.98 -3.47
CA VAL A 330 -4.81 -10.33 -4.91
C VAL A 330 -6.26 -10.36 -5.36
N THR A 331 -7.11 -11.14 -4.69
CA THR A 331 -8.52 -11.25 -5.05
C THR A 331 -9.26 -9.93 -4.87
N THR A 332 -8.92 -9.17 -3.83
CA THR A 332 -9.52 -7.84 -3.61
C THR A 332 -9.18 -6.89 -4.74
N VAL A 333 -7.90 -6.67 -5.05
CA VAL A 333 -7.51 -5.69 -6.08
C VAL A 333 -7.98 -6.09 -7.48
N GLN A 334 -8.12 -7.39 -7.75
CA GLN A 334 -8.64 -7.88 -9.03
C GLN A 334 -10.15 -7.72 -9.21
N SER A 335 -10.93 -7.66 -8.13
CA SER A 335 -12.40 -7.61 -8.22
C SER A 335 -13.01 -6.31 -7.76
N ILE A 336 -12.34 -5.57 -6.90
CA ILE A 336 -12.93 -4.39 -6.28
C ILE A 336 -13.31 -3.32 -7.31
N ARG A 337 -14.52 -2.80 -7.19
CA ARG A 337 -15.02 -1.70 -8.03
C ARG A 337 -15.07 -0.43 -7.21
N LEU A 338 -13.95 0.31 -7.22
CA LEU A 338 -13.82 1.54 -6.44
C LEU A 338 -14.61 2.69 -7.06
N LYS A 339 -15.34 3.38 -6.21
CA LYS A 339 -16.04 4.64 -6.53
C LYS A 339 -15.08 5.83 -6.33
N GLU A 340 -15.48 7.00 -6.80
CA GLU A 340 -14.62 8.19 -6.88
C GLU A 340 -13.95 8.62 -5.57
N ASN A 341 -14.68 8.53 -4.44
CA ASN A 341 -14.21 9.02 -3.14
C ASN A 341 -13.73 7.89 -2.20
N GLN A 342 -13.72 6.66 -2.68
CA GLN A 342 -13.22 5.53 -1.92
C GLN A 342 -11.69 5.47 -1.95
N ARG A 343 -11.13 4.81 -0.95
CA ARG A 343 -9.70 4.59 -0.78
C ARG A 343 -9.40 3.11 -0.61
N ILE A 344 -8.33 2.65 -1.24
CA ILE A 344 -7.74 1.34 -0.94
C ILE A 344 -6.26 1.51 -0.64
N PHE A 345 -5.80 0.87 0.43
CA PHE A 345 -4.37 0.77 0.69
C PHE A 345 -4.03 -0.50 1.49
N SER A 346 -2.80 -0.94 1.38
CA SER A 346 -2.22 -2.06 2.11
C SER A 346 -0.72 -1.82 2.28
N SER A 347 0.00 -2.74 2.92
CA SER A 347 1.46 -2.76 2.83
C SER A 347 1.89 -3.44 1.53
N TRP A 348 1.96 -2.65 0.47
CA TRP A 348 2.16 -3.15 -0.90
C TRP A 348 3.56 -3.75 -1.14
N ALA A 349 4.56 -3.20 -0.47
CA ALA A 349 5.96 -3.55 -0.71
C ALA A 349 6.53 -4.50 0.36
N ASN A 350 6.40 -4.16 1.64
CA ASN A 350 6.91 -4.99 2.74
C ASN A 350 6.01 -6.18 3.06
N SER A 351 4.72 -6.04 2.86
CA SER A 351 3.68 -7.08 2.94
C SER A 351 3.74 -7.96 4.21
N PRO A 352 3.80 -7.41 5.44
CA PRO A 352 3.70 -8.22 6.65
C PRO A 352 2.28 -8.76 6.82
N MET A 353 2.15 -10.03 7.20
CA MET A 353 0.86 -10.62 7.58
C MET A 353 0.27 -9.88 8.79
N GLY A 354 -1.06 -9.75 8.80
CA GLY A 354 -1.80 -9.08 9.88
C GLY A 354 -1.80 -7.55 9.83
N TYR A 355 -1.21 -6.94 8.79
CA TYR A 355 -1.14 -5.49 8.61
C TYR A 355 -2.51 -4.81 8.63
N SER A 356 -3.51 -5.42 7.99
CA SER A 356 -4.80 -4.77 7.75
C SER A 356 -5.57 -4.46 9.03
N LEU A 357 -5.45 -5.27 10.07
CA LEU A 357 -6.17 -5.07 11.34
C LEU A 357 -5.72 -3.78 12.05
N PRO A 358 -4.45 -3.60 12.47
CA PRO A 358 -4.00 -2.35 13.08
C PRO A 358 -4.07 -1.14 12.13
N ALA A 359 -3.85 -1.34 10.82
CA ALA A 359 -3.99 -0.26 9.84
C ALA A 359 -5.42 0.26 9.72
N SER A 360 -6.43 -0.62 9.85
CA SER A 360 -7.85 -0.21 9.85
C SER A 360 -8.24 0.54 11.12
N MET A 361 -7.64 0.21 12.26
CA MET A 361 -7.79 1.01 13.49
C MET A 361 -7.30 2.45 13.27
N GLY A 362 -6.07 2.60 12.76
CA GLY A 362 -5.50 3.90 12.44
C GLY A 362 -6.31 4.68 11.40
N ALA A 363 -6.82 4.00 10.38
CA ALA A 363 -7.69 4.59 9.37
C ALA A 363 -9.01 5.11 9.97
N LYS A 364 -9.63 4.34 10.87
CA LYS A 364 -10.90 4.73 11.53
C LYS A 364 -10.69 5.89 12.48
N LEU A 365 -9.63 5.86 13.29
CA LEU A 365 -9.29 6.96 14.21
C LEU A 365 -8.95 8.26 13.46
N GLY A 366 -8.25 8.14 12.33
CA GLY A 366 -7.93 9.30 11.48
C GLY A 366 -9.11 9.83 10.65
N ASN A 367 -10.17 9.04 10.46
CA ASN A 367 -11.37 9.35 9.66
C ASN A 367 -12.63 8.79 10.34
N PRO A 368 -13.06 9.37 11.48
CA PRO A 368 -14.15 8.81 12.28
C PRO A 368 -15.49 8.69 11.54
N ASP A 369 -15.73 9.56 10.56
CA ASP A 369 -16.99 9.60 9.80
C ASP A 369 -17.01 8.64 8.59
N LYS A 370 -15.87 7.97 8.30
CA LYS A 370 -15.80 7.06 7.16
C LYS A 370 -16.05 5.62 7.59
N GLU A 371 -16.66 4.85 6.71
CA GLU A 371 -16.70 3.41 6.79
C GLU A 371 -15.29 2.86 6.54
N VAL A 372 -14.81 2.00 7.45
CA VAL A 372 -13.48 1.37 7.31
C VAL A 372 -13.66 -0.14 7.28
N ILE A 373 -13.16 -0.76 6.24
CA ILE A 373 -13.29 -2.18 5.92
C ILE A 373 -11.92 -2.83 5.95
N CYS A 374 -11.73 -3.75 6.89
CA CYS A 374 -10.58 -4.63 6.99
C CYS A 374 -10.89 -5.95 6.28
N ILE A 375 -10.10 -6.37 5.31
CA ILE A 375 -10.20 -7.68 4.66
C ILE A 375 -8.95 -8.46 5.04
N ILE A 376 -9.10 -9.53 5.82
CA ILE A 376 -7.97 -10.25 6.43
C ILE A 376 -8.18 -11.76 6.31
N GLY A 377 -7.10 -12.53 6.20
CA GLY A 377 -7.16 -14.00 6.19
C GLY A 377 -7.10 -14.59 7.60
N ASP A 378 -7.50 -15.86 7.70
CA ASP A 378 -7.46 -16.67 8.92
C ASP A 378 -6.07 -16.76 9.55
N GLY A 379 -5.02 -16.85 8.71
CA GLY A 379 -3.63 -16.80 9.17
C GLY A 379 -3.15 -15.38 9.51
N GLY A 380 -3.59 -14.38 8.75
CA GLY A 380 -3.20 -12.97 8.95
C GLY A 380 -3.69 -12.42 10.28
N ILE A 381 -4.96 -12.66 10.63
CA ILE A 381 -5.55 -12.16 11.88
C ILE A 381 -4.82 -12.68 13.12
N GLN A 382 -4.26 -13.89 13.06
CA GLN A 382 -3.56 -14.49 14.18
C GLN A 382 -2.29 -13.73 14.59
N VAL A 383 -1.68 -12.99 13.68
CA VAL A 383 -0.45 -12.21 13.93
C VAL A 383 -0.70 -11.04 14.88
N ASN A 384 -1.89 -10.45 14.82
CA ASN A 384 -2.26 -9.26 15.60
C ASN A 384 -3.61 -9.43 16.34
N LEU A 385 -3.91 -10.65 16.80
CA LEU A 385 -5.15 -10.99 17.52
C LEU A 385 -5.46 -10.04 18.70
N GLN A 386 -4.41 -9.63 19.42
CA GLN A 386 -4.53 -8.76 20.60
C GLN A 386 -5.18 -7.41 20.27
N GLU A 387 -5.11 -6.97 19.03
CA GLU A 387 -5.72 -5.71 18.61
C GLU A 387 -7.25 -5.75 18.62
N LEU A 388 -7.86 -6.94 18.65
CA LEU A 388 -9.30 -7.07 18.87
C LEU A 388 -9.71 -6.52 20.24
N GLN A 389 -8.83 -6.62 21.26
CA GLN A 389 -9.06 -5.99 22.57
C GLN A 389 -9.03 -4.46 22.45
N THR A 390 -8.05 -3.91 21.73
CA THR A 390 -7.94 -2.46 21.51
C THR A 390 -9.17 -1.93 20.76
N ILE A 391 -9.62 -2.66 19.73
CA ILE A 391 -10.81 -2.33 18.93
C ILE A 391 -12.07 -2.33 19.81
N SER A 392 -12.26 -3.36 20.60
CA SER A 392 -13.44 -3.53 21.46
C SER A 392 -13.47 -2.48 22.57
N SER A 393 -12.37 -2.34 23.34
CA SER A 393 -12.30 -1.42 24.48
C SER A 393 -12.50 0.05 24.09
N ASN A 394 -12.11 0.42 22.87
CA ASN A 394 -12.24 1.79 22.36
C ASN A 394 -13.39 1.96 21.38
N SER A 395 -14.24 0.94 21.19
CA SER A 395 -15.38 0.96 20.27
C SER A 395 -15.01 1.42 18.86
N ILE A 396 -13.83 1.01 18.36
CA ILE A 396 -13.32 1.42 17.04
C ILE A 396 -14.16 0.73 15.96
N GLY A 397 -15.03 1.45 15.29
CA GLY A 397 -16.03 0.94 14.34
C GLY A 397 -15.46 0.43 13.02
N VAL A 398 -14.61 -0.59 13.06
CA VAL A 398 -14.05 -1.29 11.90
C VAL A 398 -14.93 -2.47 11.51
N LYS A 399 -15.17 -2.67 10.20
CA LYS A 399 -15.87 -3.83 9.63
C LYS A 399 -14.82 -4.84 9.18
N ILE A 400 -14.67 -5.93 9.91
CA ILE A 400 -13.64 -6.95 9.66
C ILE A 400 -14.29 -8.09 8.89
N PHE A 401 -13.90 -8.27 7.61
CA PHE A 401 -14.22 -9.45 6.83
C PHE A 401 -13.04 -10.40 6.84
N LEU A 402 -13.22 -11.53 7.51
CA LEU A 402 -12.21 -12.56 7.67
C LEU A 402 -12.42 -13.64 6.61
N LEU A 403 -11.54 -13.68 5.60
CA LEU A 403 -11.56 -14.69 4.55
C LEU A 403 -10.88 -15.96 5.07
N ASN A 404 -11.69 -16.96 5.44
CA ASN A 404 -11.19 -18.21 6.02
C ASN A 404 -11.12 -19.31 4.95
N ASN A 405 -9.89 -19.69 4.58
CA ASN A 405 -9.58 -20.78 3.66
C ASN A 405 -8.75 -21.90 4.32
N ASN A 406 -8.71 -21.94 5.65
CA ASN A 406 -8.03 -22.95 6.45
C ASN A 406 -6.53 -23.14 6.14
N GLY A 407 -5.82 -22.04 5.78
CA GLY A 407 -4.39 -22.19 5.50
C GLY A 407 -3.67 -21.01 4.87
N TYR A 408 -2.37 -21.21 4.67
CA TYR A 408 -1.47 -20.27 4.00
C TYR A 408 -1.35 -20.59 2.50
N VAL A 409 -2.39 -20.32 1.75
CA VAL A 409 -2.51 -20.76 0.35
C VAL A 409 -1.38 -20.21 -0.54
N THR A 410 -0.90 -19.00 -0.33
CA THR A 410 0.27 -18.47 -1.07
C THR A 410 1.53 -19.30 -0.79
N ILE A 411 1.68 -19.82 0.43
CA ILE A 411 2.79 -20.72 0.78
C ILE A 411 2.59 -22.09 0.12
N GLN A 412 1.35 -22.60 0.10
CA GLN A 412 1.02 -23.86 -0.61
C GLN A 412 1.35 -23.72 -2.10
N GLU A 413 1.02 -22.61 -2.76
CA GLU A 413 1.39 -22.38 -4.16
C GLU A 413 2.90 -22.44 -4.40
N PHE A 414 3.70 -21.89 -3.48
CA PHE A 414 5.15 -22.03 -3.53
C PHE A 414 5.60 -23.48 -3.32
N GLN A 415 5.01 -24.17 -2.34
CA GLN A 415 5.32 -25.57 -2.04
C GLN A 415 4.92 -26.49 -3.20
N ASP A 416 3.82 -26.22 -3.90
CA ASP A 416 3.44 -26.92 -5.13
C ASP A 416 4.52 -26.75 -6.22
N LYS A 417 4.90 -25.52 -6.51
CA LYS A 417 5.81 -25.18 -7.59
C LYS A 417 7.26 -25.59 -7.34
N LYS A 418 7.74 -25.49 -6.11
CA LYS A 418 9.17 -25.63 -5.78
C LYS A 418 9.48 -26.88 -4.95
N LEU A 419 8.50 -27.44 -4.25
CA LEU A 419 8.69 -28.60 -3.35
C LEU A 419 7.85 -29.83 -3.73
N GLY A 420 7.31 -29.85 -4.96
CA GLY A 420 6.52 -30.98 -5.46
C GLY A 420 5.27 -31.29 -4.62
N GLY A 421 4.64 -30.27 -4.05
CA GLY A 421 3.44 -30.44 -3.22
C GLY A 421 3.70 -30.93 -1.79
N ARG A 422 4.94 -30.90 -1.32
CA ARG A 422 5.28 -31.23 0.08
C ARG A 422 4.89 -30.07 1.00
N TYR A 423 3.69 -30.13 1.56
CA TYR A 423 3.18 -29.12 2.49
C TYR A 423 3.80 -29.25 3.88
N VAL A 424 4.17 -28.11 4.47
CA VAL A 424 4.68 -28.00 5.84
C VAL A 424 4.07 -26.74 6.45
N ALA A 425 3.36 -26.90 7.57
CA ALA A 425 2.73 -25.81 8.35
C ALA A 425 1.84 -24.86 7.52
N SER A 426 1.28 -25.31 6.41
CA SER A 426 0.51 -24.45 5.47
C SER A 426 -0.95 -24.83 5.31
N ASP A 427 -1.37 -26.02 5.76
CA ASP A 427 -2.76 -26.47 5.82
C ASP A 427 -3.06 -27.24 7.12
N LEU A 428 -4.36 -27.52 7.36
CA LEU A 428 -4.81 -28.19 8.58
C LEU A 428 -4.20 -29.59 8.78
N LYS A 429 -3.85 -30.30 7.69
CA LYS A 429 -3.27 -31.65 7.77
C LYS A 429 -1.79 -31.65 8.12
N HIS A 430 -1.09 -30.55 7.81
CA HIS A 430 0.35 -30.44 7.89
C HIS A 430 0.82 -29.36 8.88
N GLY A 431 0.04 -29.13 9.96
CA GLY A 431 0.48 -28.33 11.10
C GLY A 431 -0.01 -26.89 11.16
N TYR A 432 -0.83 -26.44 10.22
CA TYR A 432 -1.55 -25.18 10.38
C TYR A 432 -2.77 -25.36 11.28
N SER A 433 -3.11 -24.35 12.05
CA SER A 433 -4.36 -24.30 12.81
C SER A 433 -4.78 -22.87 13.08
N HIS A 434 -6.05 -22.66 13.36
CA HIS A 434 -6.60 -21.38 13.77
C HIS A 434 -7.65 -21.57 14.88
N PRO A 435 -7.93 -20.52 15.68
CA PRO A 435 -8.96 -20.58 16.71
C PRO A 435 -10.36 -20.65 16.08
N ASN A 436 -11.35 -21.06 16.88
CA ASN A 436 -12.75 -20.85 16.52
C ASN A 436 -13.07 -19.34 16.60
N PHE A 437 -13.25 -18.68 15.46
CA PHE A 437 -13.40 -17.23 15.39
C PHE A 437 -14.68 -16.72 16.07
N LYS A 438 -15.76 -17.49 16.09
CA LYS A 438 -16.97 -17.13 16.86
C LYS A 438 -16.67 -17.08 18.37
N LYS A 439 -15.97 -18.07 18.93
CA LYS A 439 -15.57 -18.06 20.35
C LYS A 439 -14.56 -16.94 20.63
N LEU A 440 -13.65 -16.69 19.70
CA LEU A 440 -12.68 -15.59 19.80
C LEU A 440 -13.40 -14.24 19.88
N CYS A 441 -14.35 -13.98 18.98
CA CYS A 441 -15.15 -12.75 19.00
C CYS A 441 -15.92 -12.58 20.31
N SER A 442 -16.51 -13.68 20.82
CA SER A 442 -17.19 -13.67 22.13
C SER A 442 -16.23 -13.28 23.26
N ALA A 443 -14.98 -13.79 23.26
CA ALA A 443 -13.99 -13.46 24.29
C ALA A 443 -13.58 -11.97 24.27
N PHE A 444 -13.60 -11.32 23.09
CA PHE A 444 -13.31 -9.89 22.93
C PHE A 444 -14.56 -9.00 22.89
N ASN A 445 -15.77 -9.54 23.15
CA ASN A 445 -17.04 -8.81 23.07
C ASN A 445 -17.27 -8.13 21.71
N ILE A 446 -16.87 -8.78 20.61
CA ILE A 446 -17.07 -8.29 19.24
C ILE A 446 -18.22 -9.08 18.61
N PRO A 447 -19.26 -8.42 18.06
CA PRO A 447 -20.31 -9.08 17.28
C PRO A 447 -19.74 -9.92 16.14
N TYR A 448 -20.41 -11.03 15.83
CA TYR A 448 -19.93 -11.99 14.84
C TYR A 448 -21.01 -12.38 13.85
N HIS A 449 -20.68 -12.36 12.57
CA HIS A 449 -21.46 -12.95 11.48
C HIS A 449 -20.69 -14.05 10.77
N LEU A 450 -21.40 -14.95 10.10
CA LEU A 450 -20.85 -16.01 9.28
C LEU A 450 -21.53 -16.05 7.91
N ILE A 451 -20.74 -16.00 6.85
CA ILE A 451 -21.13 -16.18 5.46
C ILE A 451 -20.52 -17.48 4.96
N ASN A 452 -21.34 -18.52 4.76
CA ASN A 452 -20.89 -19.81 4.28
C ASN A 452 -21.09 -19.98 2.76
N THR A 453 -22.13 -19.34 2.24
CA THR A 453 -22.51 -19.49 0.82
C THR A 453 -22.99 -18.13 0.29
N GLN A 454 -23.16 -18.04 -1.03
CA GLN A 454 -23.70 -16.85 -1.69
C GLN A 454 -25.10 -16.46 -1.15
N LYS A 455 -25.90 -17.42 -0.64
CA LYS A 455 -27.20 -17.14 -0.02
C LYS A 455 -27.11 -16.26 1.21
N ASP A 456 -25.96 -16.23 1.86
CA ASP A 456 -25.69 -15.42 3.07
C ASP A 456 -25.22 -14.00 2.74
N PHE A 457 -25.11 -13.58 1.48
CA PHE A 457 -24.55 -12.26 1.10
C PHE A 457 -25.35 -11.07 1.63
N TYR A 458 -26.62 -11.24 1.98
CA TYR A 458 -27.39 -10.21 2.67
C TYR A 458 -26.74 -9.75 3.99
N LYS A 459 -25.96 -10.63 4.64
CA LYS A 459 -25.20 -10.32 5.86
C LYS A 459 -24.06 -9.30 5.62
N ILE A 460 -23.61 -9.11 4.38
CA ILE A 460 -22.65 -8.04 4.07
C ILE A 460 -23.25 -6.67 4.44
N ASN A 461 -24.48 -6.40 4.00
CA ASN A 461 -25.19 -5.17 4.34
C ASN A 461 -25.45 -5.04 5.84
N GLU A 462 -25.83 -6.13 6.53
CA GLU A 462 -26.02 -6.14 7.97
C GLU A 462 -24.71 -5.82 8.71
N THR A 463 -23.60 -6.42 8.27
CA THR A 463 -22.26 -6.16 8.80
C THR A 463 -21.84 -4.70 8.63
N LEU A 464 -22.04 -4.13 7.44
CA LEU A 464 -21.70 -2.74 7.16
C LEU A 464 -22.53 -1.75 7.96
N LYS A 465 -23.82 -2.05 8.19
CA LYS A 465 -24.75 -1.21 8.97
C LYS A 465 -24.63 -1.35 10.49
N THR A 466 -23.92 -2.35 10.99
CA THR A 466 -23.72 -2.55 12.43
C THR A 466 -23.03 -1.33 13.05
N ASN A 467 -23.52 -0.82 14.14
CA ASN A 467 -22.80 0.18 14.92
C ASN A 467 -21.60 -0.45 15.64
N GLY A 468 -20.46 0.27 15.67
CA GLY A 468 -19.22 -0.23 16.28
C GLY A 468 -18.49 -1.29 15.46
N PRO A 469 -17.54 -2.00 16.08
CA PRO A 469 -16.76 -3.07 15.45
C PRO A 469 -17.61 -4.32 15.26
N ILE A 470 -17.29 -5.08 14.20
CA ILE A 470 -17.87 -6.39 13.93
C ILE A 470 -16.92 -7.23 13.10
N LEU A 471 -16.89 -8.54 13.34
CA LEU A 471 -16.19 -9.51 12.51
C LEU A 471 -17.21 -10.39 11.76
N CYS A 472 -17.07 -10.42 10.45
CA CYS A 472 -17.81 -11.31 9.56
C CYS A 472 -16.84 -12.32 8.95
N GLU A 473 -16.95 -13.58 9.36
CA GLU A 473 -16.20 -14.69 8.78
C GLU A 473 -16.85 -15.11 7.46
N VAL A 474 -16.00 -15.29 6.44
CA VAL A 474 -16.39 -15.72 5.08
C VAL A 474 -15.68 -17.02 4.78
N SER A 475 -16.44 -18.11 4.69
CA SER A 475 -15.90 -19.45 4.43
C SER A 475 -15.53 -19.61 2.95
N ILE A 476 -14.26 -19.87 2.68
CA ILE A 476 -13.70 -20.07 1.33
C ILE A 476 -13.15 -21.49 1.24
N GLU A 477 -13.20 -22.10 0.05
CA GLU A 477 -12.62 -23.42 -0.16
C GLU A 477 -11.10 -23.43 0.06
N ASP A 478 -10.59 -24.43 0.77
CA ASP A 478 -9.18 -24.56 1.16
C ASP A 478 -8.22 -24.56 -0.05
N ASN A 479 -8.69 -25.04 -1.19
CA ASN A 479 -7.91 -25.14 -2.43
C ASN A 479 -8.14 -23.99 -3.40
N PHE A 480 -8.82 -22.92 -2.99
CA PHE A 480 -9.03 -21.76 -3.85
C PHE A 480 -7.69 -21.12 -4.24
N ARG A 481 -7.51 -20.84 -5.53
CA ARG A 481 -6.35 -20.13 -6.06
C ARG A 481 -6.81 -18.90 -6.86
N PRO A 482 -6.14 -17.74 -6.72
CA PRO A 482 -6.44 -16.57 -7.53
C PRO A 482 -6.18 -16.84 -9.01
N ILE A 483 -6.92 -16.13 -9.85
CA ILE A 483 -6.65 -16.13 -11.29
C ILE A 483 -5.35 -15.39 -11.54
N LEU A 484 -4.37 -16.07 -12.11
CA LEU A 484 -3.22 -15.39 -12.68
C LEU A 484 -3.55 -15.01 -14.13
N PRO A 485 -3.20 -13.78 -14.58
CA PRO A 485 -3.31 -13.47 -16.01
C PRO A 485 -2.41 -14.41 -16.81
N ASP A 486 -2.69 -14.53 -18.11
CA ASP A 486 -1.77 -15.20 -19.01
C ASP A 486 -0.37 -14.67 -18.76
N PRO A 487 0.64 -15.56 -18.63
CA PRO A 487 1.96 -15.15 -18.22
C PRO A 487 2.43 -13.96 -19.07
N MET A 488 2.92 -12.93 -18.40
CA MET A 488 3.76 -11.97 -19.09
C MET A 488 4.86 -12.77 -19.77
N PRO A 489 5.29 -12.43 -21.00
CA PRO A 489 6.42 -13.11 -21.60
C PRO A 489 7.57 -13.15 -20.55
N ASP A 490 7.92 -14.37 -20.06
CA ASP A 490 8.96 -14.67 -19.05
C ASP A 490 8.57 -14.57 -17.56
N THR A 491 7.37 -14.92 -17.18
CA THR A 491 7.10 -15.24 -15.75
C THR A 491 7.50 -16.69 -15.40
N GLU A 492 8.37 -17.32 -16.16
CA GLU A 492 9.02 -18.56 -15.73
C GLU A 492 10.10 -18.24 -14.70
N ALA A 493 9.79 -18.54 -13.43
CA ALA A 493 10.62 -19.22 -12.42
C ALA A 493 10.02 -19.10 -11.02
#